data_2c63cc15ae632598b02a800035e9358a
#
_entry.id   2c63cc15ae632598b02a800035e9358a
#
_cell.length_a   1.000
_cell.length_b   1.000
_cell.length_c   1.000
_cell.angle_alpha   90.00
_cell.angle_beta   90.00
_cell.angle_gamma   90.00
#
_symmetry.space_group_name_H-M   'P 1'
#
loop_
_entity.id
_entity.type
_entity.pdbx_description
1 polymer ?
#
loop_
_entity_poly.entity_id
_entity_poly.type
_entity_poly.pdbx_seq_one_letter_code
_entity_poly.pdbx_strand_id
1 'polypeptide(L)'
;MQRFPIDYIEPVFRPPSEAHSLILPVTNGCSWNRCTYCEMYTAPQKKFRARDEQEVLDEIRRCGEQLIVQRVFLADGDALVLPTHRLLRILEAIRTHLPEVERVTAYCLPRNLKRKSVQELEALREAGLAMIYVGAESGDDEVLARVNKGETHDSTRDALLKAGEAGIQRSVMLLNGLGGRSLSPQHARNSARLINATQPEYLASLVVSFPTGMERFMAHFPDFVPLSPRELFEETERLLDALELTDTVFRSDHASNHLVLKGVLGADKARLLTQVRHAIEQPDQAGLRPEWLRGL
;
A
#
# COMPACT_ATOMS: atom_id res chain seq x y z
N MET A 1 -7.66 9.65 34.23
CA MET A 1 -7.80 9.18 32.85
C MET A 1 -6.73 8.12 32.61
N GLN A 2 -7.12 6.92 32.23
CA GLN A 2 -6.14 5.86 31.91
C GLN A 2 -5.46 6.23 30.59
N ARG A 3 -4.14 6.22 30.54
CA ARG A 3 -3.35 6.53 29.33
C ARG A 3 -3.57 5.42 28.32
N PHE A 4 -3.67 5.77 27.01
CA PHE A 4 -3.73 4.77 25.94
C PHE A 4 -2.50 3.87 26.00
N PRO A 5 -2.64 2.54 25.82
CA PRO A 5 -1.56 1.60 26.11
C PRO A 5 -0.37 1.64 25.14
N ILE A 6 -0.49 2.36 24.01
CA ILE A 6 0.57 2.50 23.00
C ILE A 6 1.03 3.96 22.96
N ASP A 7 2.34 4.15 22.88
CA ASP A 7 2.95 5.45 22.68
C ASP A 7 3.28 5.66 21.19
N TYR A 8 2.51 6.57 20.55
CA TYR A 8 2.70 6.91 19.13
C TYR A 8 3.72 8.03 18.94
N ILE A 9 4.60 7.85 17.97
CA ILE A 9 5.43 8.92 17.41
C ILE A 9 4.73 9.42 16.15
N GLU A 10 4.01 10.52 16.27
CA GLU A 10 3.20 11.07 15.17
C GLU A 10 4.08 11.68 14.04
N PRO A 11 3.59 11.69 12.78
CA PRO A 11 2.34 11.10 12.30
C PRO A 11 2.43 9.57 12.11
N VAL A 12 1.32 8.88 12.28
CA VAL A 12 1.20 7.42 12.02
C VAL A 12 0.20 7.18 10.90
N PHE A 13 0.58 6.37 9.93
CA PHE A 13 -0.22 6.12 8.73
C PHE A 13 -0.72 4.68 8.68
N ARG A 14 -1.91 4.50 8.13
CA ARG A 14 -2.53 3.20 7.87
C ARG A 14 -3.33 3.22 6.57
N PRO A 15 -3.55 2.08 5.92
CA PRO A 15 -4.53 1.99 4.85
C PRO A 15 -5.94 2.29 5.37
N PRO A 16 -6.83 2.90 4.57
CA PRO A 16 -8.23 3.13 4.97
C PRO A 16 -8.97 1.88 5.44
N SER A 17 -8.65 0.72 4.86
CA SER A 17 -9.18 -0.59 5.26
C SER A 17 -8.81 -1.03 6.67
N GLU A 18 -7.80 -0.40 7.28
CA GLU A 18 -7.34 -0.64 8.65
C GLU A 18 -7.83 0.44 9.64
N ALA A 19 -8.88 1.21 9.26
CA ALA A 19 -9.42 2.28 10.12
C ALA A 19 -9.88 1.78 11.51
N HIS A 20 -10.29 0.52 11.61
CA HIS A 20 -10.75 -0.11 12.86
C HIS A 20 -9.73 -1.07 13.48
N SER A 21 -8.51 -1.13 12.97
CA SER A 21 -7.45 -1.97 13.52
C SER A 21 -6.69 -1.25 14.61
N LEU A 22 -6.26 -1.98 15.64
CA LEU A 22 -5.25 -1.49 16.56
C LEU A 22 -3.95 -1.25 15.76
N ILE A 23 -3.47 -0.03 15.74
CA ILE A 23 -2.20 0.30 15.10
C ILE A 23 -1.10 -0.02 16.11
N LEU A 24 -0.26 -0.99 15.79
CA LEU A 24 0.88 -1.39 16.62
C LEU A 24 2.17 -1.05 15.91
N PRO A 25 2.82 0.08 16.21
CA PRO A 25 4.11 0.42 15.62
C PRO A 25 5.20 -0.56 16.12
N VAL A 26 5.80 -1.31 15.20
CA VAL A 26 6.95 -2.18 15.47
C VAL A 26 8.26 -1.61 14.91
N THR A 27 8.12 -0.63 14.03
CA THR A 27 9.18 0.24 13.52
C THR A 27 8.76 1.70 13.64
N ASN A 28 9.66 2.63 13.43
CA ASN A 28 9.40 4.04 13.24
C ASN A 28 9.90 4.45 11.87
N GLY A 29 9.04 5.08 11.06
CA GLY A 29 9.38 5.48 9.71
C GLY A 29 9.52 4.33 8.70
N CYS A 30 10.01 4.65 7.50
CA CYS A 30 10.20 3.70 6.40
C CYS A 30 11.70 3.39 6.20
N SER A 31 12.05 2.11 6.02
CA SER A 31 13.45 1.67 5.87
C SER A 31 14.11 2.14 4.58
N TRP A 32 13.33 2.45 3.55
CA TRP A 32 13.83 3.05 2.33
C TRP A 32 13.79 4.58 2.37
N ASN A 33 12.66 5.17 2.63
CA ASN A 33 12.38 6.61 2.79
C ASN A 33 13.07 7.55 1.78
N ARG A 34 13.24 7.11 0.51
CA ARG A 34 13.90 7.87 -0.56
C ARG A 34 12.99 8.15 -1.75
N CYS A 35 11.76 7.60 -1.74
CA CYS A 35 10.79 7.85 -2.79
C CYS A 35 10.46 9.33 -2.86
N THR A 36 10.62 9.97 -4.03
CA THR A 36 10.51 11.43 -4.17
C THR A 36 9.09 11.95 -4.06
N TYR A 37 8.09 11.10 -4.32
CA TYR A 37 6.67 11.41 -4.20
C TYR A 37 6.11 11.21 -2.78
N CYS A 38 6.83 10.45 -1.91
CA CYS A 38 6.31 10.07 -0.61
C CYS A 38 6.79 11.01 0.49
N GLU A 39 5.86 11.60 1.22
CA GLU A 39 6.13 12.53 2.31
C GLU A 39 5.73 12.01 3.69
N MET A 40 5.19 10.78 3.76
CA MET A 40 4.68 10.18 5.00
C MET A 40 5.72 10.15 6.13
N TYR A 41 6.99 9.93 5.80
CA TYR A 41 8.05 9.72 6.80
C TYR A 41 9.21 10.72 6.69
N THR A 42 8.95 11.92 6.16
CA THR A 42 9.96 12.98 6.00
C THR A 42 10.21 13.79 7.27
N ALA A 43 9.28 13.76 8.24
CA ALA A 43 9.44 14.48 9.51
C ALA A 43 10.65 13.96 10.30
N PRO A 44 11.43 14.83 10.98
CA PRO A 44 12.67 14.46 11.68
C PRO A 44 12.50 13.31 12.69
N GLN A 45 11.37 13.28 13.40
CA GLN A 45 11.06 12.21 14.37
C GLN A 45 10.76 10.86 13.70
N LYS A 46 10.50 10.83 12.39
CA LYS A 46 10.21 9.63 11.60
C LYS A 46 11.45 9.00 10.97
N LYS A 47 12.65 9.35 11.46
CA LYS A 47 13.87 8.66 11.07
C LYS A 47 13.74 7.16 11.37
N PHE A 48 13.98 6.33 10.34
CA PHE A 48 13.81 4.88 10.44
C PHE A 48 14.62 4.27 11.58
N ARG A 49 13.93 3.45 12.39
CA ARG A 49 14.52 2.52 13.37
C ARG A 49 13.54 1.42 13.71
N ALA A 50 14.03 0.23 14.05
CA ALA A 50 13.24 -0.76 14.74
C ALA A 50 12.92 -0.24 16.16
N ARG A 51 11.70 -0.45 16.66
CA ARG A 51 11.38 -0.13 18.05
C ARG A 51 12.02 -1.16 18.98
N ASP A 52 12.22 -0.80 20.22
CA ASP A 52 12.66 -1.79 21.21
C ASP A 52 11.63 -2.93 21.30
N GLU A 53 12.13 -4.16 21.36
CA GLU A 53 11.25 -5.32 21.33
C GLU A 53 10.45 -5.48 22.63
N GLN A 54 11.11 -5.25 23.75
CA GLN A 54 10.44 -5.38 25.06
C GLN A 54 9.34 -4.32 25.23
N GLU A 55 9.60 -3.08 24.77
CA GLU A 55 8.57 -2.03 24.75
C GLU A 55 7.33 -2.46 23.95
N VAL A 56 7.54 -3.04 22.75
CA VAL A 56 6.44 -3.52 21.90
C VAL A 56 5.66 -4.65 22.58
N LEU A 57 6.36 -5.61 23.19
CA LEU A 57 5.71 -6.73 23.90
C LEU A 57 4.91 -6.23 25.13
N ASP A 58 5.45 -5.26 25.86
CA ASP A 58 4.75 -4.66 27.01
C ASP A 58 3.52 -3.84 26.58
N GLU A 59 3.58 -3.15 25.42
CA GLU A 59 2.41 -2.49 24.83
C GLU A 59 1.31 -3.48 24.46
N ILE A 60 1.66 -4.61 23.82
CA ILE A 60 0.70 -5.68 23.48
C ILE A 60 0.01 -6.18 24.74
N ARG A 61 0.77 -6.49 25.81
CA ARG A 61 0.21 -6.94 27.10
C ARG A 61 -0.75 -5.89 27.68
N ARG A 62 -0.34 -4.61 27.73
CA ARG A 62 -1.22 -3.53 28.22
C ARG A 62 -2.48 -3.36 27.37
N CYS A 63 -2.38 -3.55 26.03
CA CYS A 63 -3.56 -3.56 25.18
C CYS A 63 -4.54 -4.66 25.57
N GLY A 64 -4.05 -5.87 25.84
CA GLY A 64 -4.90 -7.00 26.27
C GLY A 64 -5.58 -6.77 27.61
N GLU A 65 -4.97 -6.01 28.50
CA GLU A 65 -5.55 -5.64 29.81
C GLU A 65 -6.66 -4.56 29.70
N GLN A 66 -6.70 -3.79 28.60
CA GLN A 66 -7.51 -2.56 28.50
C GLN A 66 -8.48 -2.53 27.32
N LEU A 67 -8.25 -3.32 26.28
CA LEU A 67 -8.96 -3.24 25.02
C LEU A 67 -9.45 -4.60 24.54
N ILE A 68 -10.56 -4.62 23.82
CA ILE A 68 -10.99 -5.75 23.00
C ILE A 68 -10.57 -5.41 21.56
N VAL A 69 -9.70 -6.23 20.97
CA VAL A 69 -9.09 -5.99 19.68
C VAL A 69 -9.36 -7.14 18.74
N GLN A 70 -10.01 -6.86 17.60
CA GLN A 70 -10.30 -7.88 16.57
C GLN A 70 -9.28 -7.86 15.41
N ARG A 71 -8.58 -6.75 15.21
CA ARG A 71 -7.63 -6.58 14.12
C ARG A 71 -6.42 -5.80 14.59
N VAL A 72 -5.23 -6.22 14.15
CA VAL A 72 -3.98 -5.51 14.41
C VAL A 72 -3.31 -5.16 13.09
N PHE A 73 -2.87 -3.92 12.98
CA PHE A 73 -2.03 -3.46 11.87
C PHE A 73 -0.63 -3.16 12.39
N LEU A 74 0.36 -3.94 11.94
CA LEU A 74 1.77 -3.71 12.27
C LEU A 74 2.29 -2.53 11.48
N ALA A 75 2.50 -1.41 12.15
CA ALA A 75 3.05 -0.17 11.65
C ALA A 75 4.55 -0.09 12.08
N ASP A 76 5.38 0.87 11.68
CA ASP A 76 5.01 2.03 10.90
C ASP A 76 5.16 1.71 9.39
N GLY A 77 5.98 2.41 8.64
CA GLY A 77 6.08 2.29 7.19
C GLY A 77 6.69 1.00 6.63
N ASP A 78 7.25 0.13 7.47
CA ASP A 78 7.96 -1.06 6.99
C ASP A 78 8.19 -2.11 8.10
N ALA A 79 7.11 -2.74 8.52
CA ALA A 79 7.17 -3.74 9.60
C ALA A 79 7.99 -4.99 9.21
N LEU A 80 7.90 -5.45 7.94
CA LEU A 80 8.53 -6.69 7.49
C LEU A 80 10.05 -6.59 7.28
N VAL A 81 10.66 -5.43 7.51
CA VAL A 81 12.12 -5.31 7.58
C VAL A 81 12.70 -6.04 8.79
N LEU A 82 11.90 -6.23 9.84
CA LEU A 82 12.34 -6.93 11.05
C LEU A 82 12.71 -8.39 10.75
N PRO A 83 13.68 -8.97 11.48
CA PRO A 83 14.00 -10.39 11.38
C PRO A 83 12.78 -11.27 11.68
N THR A 84 12.68 -12.39 11.01
CA THR A 84 11.54 -13.33 11.11
C THR A 84 11.27 -13.77 12.55
N HIS A 85 12.32 -14.13 13.30
CA HIS A 85 12.20 -14.56 14.70
C HIS A 85 11.56 -13.48 15.59
N ARG A 86 11.85 -12.21 15.32
CA ARG A 86 11.29 -11.09 16.07
C ARG A 86 9.81 -10.87 15.73
N LEU A 87 9.46 -10.95 14.44
CA LEU A 87 8.05 -10.89 14.02
C LEU A 87 7.23 -12.04 14.62
N LEU A 88 7.79 -13.25 14.67
CA LEU A 88 7.14 -14.41 15.30
C LEU A 88 6.87 -14.18 16.77
N ARG A 89 7.80 -13.59 17.54
CA ARG A 89 7.57 -13.24 18.96
C ARG A 89 6.47 -12.20 19.13
N ILE A 90 6.41 -11.21 18.25
CA ILE A 90 5.35 -10.19 18.26
C ILE A 90 3.99 -10.84 17.98
N LEU A 91 3.90 -11.68 16.95
CA LEU A 91 2.67 -12.41 16.59
C LEU A 91 2.21 -13.35 17.72
N GLU A 92 3.15 -14.05 18.37
CA GLU A 92 2.87 -14.90 19.53
C GLU A 92 2.34 -14.08 20.72
N ALA A 93 2.92 -12.92 21.01
CA ALA A 93 2.42 -12.03 22.05
C ALA A 93 1.01 -11.50 21.73
N ILE A 94 0.74 -11.16 20.46
CA ILE A 94 -0.61 -10.77 20.01
C ILE A 94 -1.59 -11.92 20.26
N ARG A 95 -1.27 -13.13 19.84
CA ARG A 95 -2.11 -14.32 20.04
C ARG A 95 -2.38 -14.60 21.53
N THR A 96 -1.38 -14.40 22.39
CA THR A 96 -1.47 -14.67 23.83
C THR A 96 -2.27 -13.62 24.57
N HIS A 97 -2.05 -12.33 24.26
CA HIS A 97 -2.62 -11.24 25.04
C HIS A 97 -3.87 -10.59 24.41
N LEU A 98 -4.10 -10.83 23.11
CA LEU A 98 -5.23 -10.29 22.35
C LEU A 98 -5.99 -11.46 21.67
N PRO A 99 -6.63 -12.35 22.43
CA PRO A 99 -7.19 -13.60 21.90
C PRO A 99 -8.34 -13.40 20.90
N GLU A 100 -8.98 -12.22 20.88
CA GLU A 100 -10.05 -11.88 19.92
C GLU A 100 -9.51 -11.42 18.55
N VAL A 101 -8.19 -11.37 18.37
CA VAL A 101 -7.60 -10.93 17.09
C VAL A 101 -7.78 -12.00 16.03
N GLU A 102 -8.57 -11.67 15.03
CA GLU A 102 -8.85 -12.50 13.85
C GLU A 102 -7.84 -12.31 12.72
N ARG A 103 -7.18 -11.15 12.67
CA ARG A 103 -6.31 -10.78 11.56
C ARG A 103 -5.20 -9.82 11.98
N VAL A 104 -3.97 -10.16 11.61
CA VAL A 104 -2.82 -9.24 11.64
C VAL A 104 -2.40 -8.90 10.22
N THR A 105 -2.16 -7.62 9.95
CA THR A 105 -1.70 -7.10 8.66
C THR A 105 -0.51 -6.17 8.84
N ALA A 106 0.22 -5.87 7.77
CA ALA A 106 1.41 -5.02 7.84
C ALA A 106 1.71 -4.29 6.54
N TYR A 107 2.38 -3.13 6.61
CA TYR A 107 3.10 -2.59 5.45
C TYR A 107 4.36 -3.41 5.16
N CYS A 108 4.66 -3.56 3.87
CA CYS A 108 5.82 -4.31 3.39
C CYS A 108 6.41 -3.68 2.14
N LEU A 109 7.74 -3.57 2.08
CA LEU A 109 8.46 -3.27 0.84
C LEU A 109 8.84 -4.58 0.13
N PRO A 110 8.86 -4.64 -1.22
CA PRO A 110 9.25 -5.83 -1.97
C PRO A 110 10.61 -6.41 -1.54
N ARG A 111 11.60 -5.55 -1.27
CA ARG A 111 12.94 -5.94 -0.80
C ARG A 111 12.96 -6.73 0.50
N ASN A 112 11.95 -6.55 1.36
CA ASN A 112 11.88 -7.28 2.63
C ASN A 112 11.45 -8.73 2.41
N LEU A 113 10.55 -8.96 1.47
CA LEU A 113 10.15 -10.30 1.03
C LEU A 113 11.32 -11.02 0.35
N LYS A 114 12.14 -10.29 -0.43
CA LYS A 114 13.35 -10.87 -1.05
C LYS A 114 14.31 -11.45 -0.01
N ARG A 115 14.39 -10.83 1.16
CA ARG A 115 15.31 -11.25 2.25
C ARG A 115 14.80 -12.42 3.09
N LYS A 116 13.54 -12.82 2.93
CA LYS A 116 12.92 -13.93 3.65
C LYS A 116 12.75 -15.12 2.72
N SER A 117 12.92 -16.34 3.23
CA SER A 117 12.57 -17.56 2.49
C SER A 117 11.04 -17.75 2.46
N VAL A 118 10.57 -18.65 1.58
CA VAL A 118 9.14 -19.05 1.55
C VAL A 118 8.74 -19.63 2.91
N GLN A 119 9.57 -20.50 3.48
CA GLN A 119 9.34 -21.14 4.78
C GLN A 119 9.23 -20.12 5.92
N GLU A 120 10.03 -19.05 5.90
CA GLU A 120 9.93 -17.97 6.87
C GLU A 120 8.61 -17.20 6.72
N LEU A 121 8.16 -16.97 5.49
CA LEU A 121 6.87 -16.32 5.22
C LEU A 121 5.69 -17.21 5.60
N GLU A 122 5.77 -18.51 5.34
CA GLU A 122 4.78 -19.51 5.79
C GLU A 122 4.65 -19.51 7.31
N ALA A 123 5.78 -19.53 8.02
CA ALA A 123 5.79 -19.46 9.49
C ALA A 123 5.12 -18.17 10.01
N LEU A 124 5.36 -17.02 9.37
CA LEU A 124 4.69 -15.76 9.71
C LEU A 124 3.18 -15.83 9.45
N ARG A 125 2.76 -16.43 8.32
CA ARG A 125 1.35 -16.65 8.02
C ARG A 125 0.67 -17.54 9.07
N GLU A 126 1.30 -18.65 9.41
CA GLU A 126 0.80 -19.59 10.43
C GLU A 126 0.70 -18.96 11.81
N ALA A 127 1.63 -18.03 12.11
CA ALA A 127 1.59 -17.24 13.35
C ALA A 127 0.52 -16.12 13.35
N GLY A 128 -0.19 -15.89 12.21
CA GLY A 128 -1.33 -14.95 12.13
C GLY A 128 -1.15 -13.76 11.21
N LEU A 129 -0.01 -13.59 10.50
CA LEU A 129 0.16 -12.55 9.48
C LEU A 129 -0.67 -12.90 8.24
N ALA A 130 -1.88 -12.38 8.17
CA ALA A 130 -2.85 -12.75 7.13
C ALA A 130 -2.61 -12.02 5.80
N MET A 131 -2.22 -10.75 5.85
CA MET A 131 -2.11 -9.91 4.65
C MET A 131 -1.00 -8.86 4.78
N ILE A 132 -0.39 -8.53 3.65
CA ILE A 132 0.58 -7.43 3.52
C ILE A 132 0.08 -6.38 2.54
N TYR A 133 0.36 -5.11 2.85
CA TYR A 133 0.15 -3.97 1.96
C TYR A 133 1.48 -3.62 1.29
N VAL A 134 1.52 -3.70 -0.03
CA VAL A 134 2.72 -3.49 -0.83
C VAL A 134 2.51 -2.34 -1.80
N GLY A 135 3.22 -1.24 -1.60
CA GLY A 135 3.29 -0.17 -2.58
C GLY A 135 4.18 -0.58 -3.75
N ALA A 136 3.60 -1.09 -4.83
CA ALA A 136 4.31 -1.27 -6.10
C ALA A 136 4.50 0.06 -6.82
N GLU A 137 3.49 0.93 -6.73
CA GLU A 137 3.37 2.28 -7.29
C GLU A 137 3.35 2.31 -8.81
N SER A 138 4.21 1.54 -9.47
CA SER A 138 4.32 1.32 -10.90
C SER A 138 4.87 -0.07 -11.20
N GLY A 139 4.54 -0.60 -12.37
CA GLY A 139 5.22 -1.74 -12.98
C GLY A 139 6.25 -1.34 -14.02
N ASP A 140 6.51 -0.06 -14.19
CA ASP A 140 7.44 0.49 -15.19
C ASP A 140 8.77 0.89 -14.56
N ASP A 141 9.86 0.30 -15.04
CA ASP A 141 11.20 0.50 -14.45
C ASP A 141 11.72 1.93 -14.63
N GLU A 142 11.36 2.63 -15.72
CA GLU A 142 11.74 4.02 -15.91
C GLU A 142 11.01 4.92 -14.89
N VAL A 143 9.71 4.74 -14.72
CA VAL A 143 8.95 5.47 -13.70
C VAL A 143 9.51 5.20 -12.31
N LEU A 144 9.75 3.92 -11.95
CA LEU A 144 10.31 3.54 -10.66
C LEU A 144 11.69 4.16 -10.39
N ALA A 145 12.54 4.24 -11.41
CA ALA A 145 13.85 4.87 -11.33
C ALA A 145 13.74 6.39 -11.11
N ARG A 146 12.89 7.08 -11.90
CA ARG A 146 12.69 8.54 -11.81
C ARG A 146 12.14 8.97 -10.45
N VAL A 147 11.29 8.16 -9.83
CA VAL A 147 10.73 8.46 -8.51
C VAL A 147 11.56 7.89 -7.35
N ASN A 148 12.73 7.33 -7.64
CA ASN A 148 13.65 6.72 -6.66
C ASN A 148 12.98 5.68 -5.76
N LYS A 149 12.10 4.83 -6.33
CA LYS A 149 11.41 3.75 -5.60
C LYS A 149 12.40 2.71 -5.06
N GLY A 150 13.50 2.50 -5.78
CA GLY A 150 14.55 1.53 -5.44
C GLY A 150 14.12 0.08 -5.62
N GLU A 151 13.04 -0.16 -6.39
CA GLU A 151 12.56 -1.46 -6.83
C GLU A 151 12.49 -1.48 -8.37
N THR A 152 12.34 -2.66 -8.95
CA THR A 152 12.09 -2.89 -10.37
C THR A 152 10.81 -3.69 -10.56
N HIS A 153 10.33 -3.77 -11.81
CA HIS A 153 9.25 -4.67 -12.19
C HIS A 153 9.51 -6.10 -11.66
N ASP A 154 10.68 -6.64 -11.99
CA ASP A 154 11.03 -8.03 -11.65
C ASP A 154 11.20 -8.21 -10.13
N SER A 155 11.85 -7.27 -9.43
CA SER A 155 11.99 -7.38 -7.97
C SER A 155 10.65 -7.37 -7.24
N THR A 156 9.71 -6.57 -7.73
CA THR A 156 8.35 -6.49 -7.18
C THR A 156 7.52 -7.73 -7.52
N ARG A 157 7.58 -8.19 -8.78
CA ARG A 157 6.92 -9.43 -9.21
C ARG A 157 7.38 -10.63 -8.36
N ASP A 158 8.68 -10.84 -8.25
CA ASP A 158 9.24 -12.00 -7.56
C ASP A 158 8.89 -11.98 -6.06
N ALA A 159 8.88 -10.78 -5.45
CA ALA A 159 8.46 -10.60 -4.08
C ALA A 159 6.98 -10.94 -3.86
N LEU A 160 6.10 -10.45 -4.74
CA LEU A 160 4.66 -10.73 -4.67
C LEU A 160 4.33 -12.20 -4.91
N LEU A 161 5.00 -12.85 -5.87
CA LEU A 161 4.84 -14.28 -6.13
C LEU A 161 5.25 -15.10 -4.91
N LYS A 162 6.40 -14.79 -4.30
CA LYS A 162 6.89 -15.46 -3.09
C LYS A 162 5.91 -15.33 -1.91
N ALA A 163 5.32 -14.14 -1.69
CA ALA A 163 4.32 -13.95 -0.64
C ALA A 163 3.04 -14.78 -0.92
N GLY A 164 2.61 -14.84 -2.19
CA GLY A 164 1.49 -15.67 -2.60
C GLY A 164 1.76 -17.16 -2.43
N GLU A 165 2.95 -17.65 -2.77
CA GLU A 165 3.39 -19.03 -2.55
C GLU A 165 3.30 -19.41 -1.07
N ALA A 166 3.70 -18.50 -0.18
CA ALA A 166 3.58 -18.69 1.28
C ALA A 166 2.15 -18.54 1.81
N GLY A 167 1.17 -18.25 0.96
CA GLY A 167 -0.26 -18.09 1.34
C GLY A 167 -0.58 -16.79 2.07
N ILE A 168 0.28 -15.77 2.02
CA ILE A 168 0.01 -14.44 2.56
C ILE A 168 -0.77 -13.64 1.52
N GLN A 169 -1.92 -13.09 1.89
CA GLN A 169 -2.69 -12.20 1.01
C GLN A 169 -1.92 -10.91 0.70
N ARG A 170 -2.06 -10.42 -0.52
CA ARG A 170 -1.35 -9.23 -1.02
C ARG A 170 -2.34 -8.14 -1.42
N SER A 171 -2.23 -7.00 -0.76
CA SER A 171 -2.90 -5.77 -1.17
C SER A 171 -1.88 -4.87 -1.85
N VAL A 172 -1.95 -4.79 -3.17
CA VAL A 172 -0.98 -4.05 -4.00
C VAL A 172 -1.53 -2.67 -4.34
N MET A 173 -0.69 -1.64 -4.21
CA MET A 173 -1.06 -0.26 -4.53
C MET A 173 -0.29 0.23 -5.76
N LEU A 174 -1.02 0.90 -6.66
CA LEU A 174 -0.50 1.64 -7.81
C LEU A 174 -0.84 3.12 -7.67
N LEU A 175 0.05 3.99 -8.17
CA LEU A 175 -0.17 5.44 -8.18
C LEU A 175 -0.48 5.93 -9.59
N ASN A 176 -1.75 6.18 -9.86
CA ASN A 176 -2.24 6.77 -11.11
C ASN A 176 -1.64 8.18 -11.30
N GLY A 177 -1.11 8.46 -12.48
CA GLY A 177 -0.45 9.72 -12.81
C GLY A 177 1.03 9.80 -12.44
N LEU A 178 1.61 8.78 -11.79
CA LEU A 178 3.01 8.80 -11.32
C LEU A 178 4.03 8.96 -12.46
N GLY A 179 3.72 8.45 -13.66
CA GLY A 179 4.57 8.58 -14.85
C GLY A 179 4.49 9.94 -15.55
N GLY A 180 3.56 10.81 -15.10
CA GLY A 180 3.28 12.04 -15.84
C GLY A 180 2.79 11.79 -17.26
N ARG A 181 2.62 12.86 -18.03
CA ARG A 181 2.05 12.77 -19.39
C ARG A 181 2.89 11.91 -20.33
N SER A 182 4.22 12.05 -20.25
CA SER A 182 5.15 11.37 -21.18
C SER A 182 5.19 9.85 -20.99
N LEU A 183 5.11 9.36 -19.74
CA LEU A 183 5.26 7.93 -19.42
C LEU A 183 3.93 7.25 -19.08
N SER A 184 2.81 7.97 -19.07
CA SER A 184 1.49 7.43 -18.70
C SER A 184 1.09 6.15 -19.48
N PRO A 185 1.25 6.08 -20.82
CA PRO A 185 0.86 4.87 -21.54
C PRO A 185 1.70 3.63 -21.18
N GLN A 186 3.00 3.79 -20.95
CA GLN A 186 3.88 2.68 -20.56
C GLN A 186 3.70 2.32 -19.09
N HIS A 187 3.51 3.31 -18.21
CA HIS A 187 3.17 3.12 -16.79
C HIS A 187 1.94 2.23 -16.65
N ALA A 188 0.84 2.56 -17.34
CA ALA A 188 -0.40 1.78 -17.28
C ALA A 188 -0.20 0.33 -17.77
N ARG A 189 0.42 0.13 -18.96
CA ARG A 189 0.64 -1.21 -19.52
C ARG A 189 1.59 -2.06 -18.69
N ASN A 190 2.71 -1.50 -18.24
CA ASN A 190 3.70 -2.24 -17.47
C ASN A 190 3.18 -2.55 -16.05
N SER A 191 2.37 -1.65 -15.48
CA SER A 191 1.66 -1.93 -14.21
C SER A 191 0.64 -3.06 -14.37
N ALA A 192 -0.15 -3.08 -15.46
CA ALA A 192 -1.05 -4.19 -15.75
C ALA A 192 -0.26 -5.51 -15.91
N ARG A 193 0.88 -5.50 -16.62
CA ARG A 193 1.74 -6.69 -16.77
C ARG A 193 2.22 -7.24 -15.43
N LEU A 194 2.64 -6.36 -14.51
CA LEU A 194 3.05 -6.75 -13.16
C LEU A 194 1.89 -7.42 -12.40
N ILE A 195 0.72 -6.80 -12.43
CA ILE A 195 -0.45 -7.27 -11.68
C ILE A 195 -1.00 -8.58 -12.29
N ASN A 196 -1.03 -8.69 -13.61
CA ASN A 196 -1.42 -9.94 -14.31
C ASN A 196 -0.48 -11.10 -13.95
N ALA A 197 0.84 -10.85 -13.86
CA ALA A 197 1.80 -11.87 -13.50
C ALA A 197 1.69 -12.33 -12.03
N THR A 198 1.17 -11.49 -11.16
CA THR A 198 1.16 -11.74 -9.71
C THR A 198 -0.20 -12.10 -9.14
N GLN A 199 -1.30 -11.78 -9.82
CA GLN A 199 -2.69 -12.09 -9.41
C GLN A 199 -2.94 -11.82 -7.92
N PRO A 200 -2.76 -10.57 -7.42
CA PRO A 200 -2.94 -10.27 -5.99
C PRO A 200 -4.42 -10.33 -5.60
N GLU A 201 -4.71 -10.59 -4.34
CA GLU A 201 -6.07 -10.64 -3.81
C GLU A 201 -6.75 -9.26 -3.81
N TYR A 202 -5.94 -8.20 -3.64
CA TYR A 202 -6.42 -6.81 -3.63
C TYR A 202 -5.53 -5.92 -4.49
N LEU A 203 -6.15 -5.06 -5.27
CA LEU A 203 -5.49 -4.01 -6.05
C LEU A 203 -6.13 -2.66 -5.72
N ALA A 204 -5.32 -1.71 -5.25
CA ALA A 204 -5.73 -0.34 -5.04
C ALA A 204 -5.04 0.59 -6.05
N SER A 205 -5.81 1.53 -6.63
CA SER A 205 -5.27 2.62 -7.45
C SER A 205 -5.59 3.96 -6.80
N LEU A 206 -4.56 4.77 -6.57
CA LEU A 206 -4.63 6.08 -5.96
C LEU A 206 -4.03 7.11 -6.92
N VAL A 207 -4.60 8.31 -6.98
CA VAL A 207 -3.97 9.41 -7.74
C VAL A 207 -2.78 9.93 -6.93
N VAL A 208 -1.62 10.08 -7.60
CA VAL A 208 -0.45 10.70 -6.98
C VAL A 208 -0.76 12.16 -6.59
N SER A 209 -0.27 12.58 -5.45
CA SER A 209 -0.48 13.92 -4.91
C SER A 209 0.77 14.46 -4.24
N PHE A 210 0.86 15.77 -4.17
CA PHE A 210 2.02 16.49 -3.65
C PHE A 210 1.55 17.59 -2.66
N PRO A 211 1.07 17.22 -1.47
CA PRO A 211 0.46 18.17 -0.53
C PRO A 211 1.44 19.24 -0.01
N THR A 212 2.74 18.97 -0.01
CA THR A 212 3.77 19.92 0.44
C THR A 212 4.56 20.55 -0.72
N GLY A 213 4.12 20.31 -1.97
CA GLY A 213 4.76 20.83 -3.18
C GLY A 213 5.51 19.76 -3.97
N MET A 214 5.99 20.14 -5.14
CA MET A 214 6.60 19.21 -6.11
C MET A 214 8.13 19.34 -6.20
N GLU A 215 8.77 20.22 -5.45
CA GLU A 215 10.18 20.55 -5.61
C GLU A 215 11.10 19.33 -5.49
N ARG A 216 10.87 18.52 -4.46
CA ARG A 216 11.63 17.28 -4.22
C ARG A 216 11.41 16.27 -5.34
N PHE A 217 10.20 16.18 -5.85
CA PHE A 217 9.84 15.28 -6.94
C PHE A 217 10.46 15.74 -8.25
N MET A 218 10.30 17.02 -8.61
CA MET A 218 10.80 17.64 -9.84
C MET A 218 12.33 17.62 -9.92
N ALA A 219 13.05 17.62 -8.79
CA ALA A 219 14.50 17.48 -8.78
C ALA A 219 14.99 16.14 -9.38
N HIS A 220 14.15 15.09 -9.38
CA HIS A 220 14.45 13.77 -9.94
C HIS A 220 13.69 13.47 -11.23
N PHE A 221 12.60 14.22 -11.47
CA PHE A 221 11.77 14.07 -12.66
C PHE A 221 11.48 15.46 -13.26
N PRO A 222 12.50 16.15 -13.81
CA PRO A 222 12.41 17.57 -14.20
C PRO A 222 11.45 17.83 -15.37
N ASP A 223 11.21 16.85 -16.22
CA ASP A 223 10.29 16.89 -17.36
C ASP A 223 8.86 16.37 -17.04
N PHE A 224 8.56 16.19 -15.76
CA PHE A 224 7.23 15.73 -15.33
C PHE A 224 6.15 16.78 -15.63
N VAL A 225 5.13 16.35 -16.35
CA VAL A 225 3.91 17.12 -16.57
C VAL A 225 2.76 16.32 -15.95
N PRO A 226 2.08 16.85 -14.93
CA PRO A 226 0.95 16.14 -14.30
C PRO A 226 -0.17 15.89 -15.29
N LEU A 227 -0.89 14.80 -15.10
CA LEU A 227 -2.08 14.48 -15.88
C LEU A 227 -3.24 15.36 -15.44
N SER A 228 -4.02 15.85 -16.40
CA SER A 228 -5.34 16.39 -16.16
C SER A 228 -6.31 15.28 -15.66
N PRO A 229 -7.47 15.64 -15.06
CA PRO A 229 -8.46 14.63 -14.66
C PRO A 229 -8.85 13.68 -15.80
N ARG A 230 -9.05 14.19 -17.01
CA ARG A 230 -9.34 13.38 -18.19
C ARG A 230 -8.22 12.40 -18.51
N GLU A 231 -6.97 12.86 -18.51
CA GLU A 231 -5.80 12.01 -18.78
C GLU A 231 -5.61 10.94 -17.68
N LEU A 232 -5.97 11.24 -16.42
CA LEU A 232 -6.01 10.24 -15.33
C LEU A 232 -7.05 9.14 -15.59
N PHE A 233 -8.22 9.49 -16.14
CA PHE A 233 -9.22 8.49 -16.54
C PHE A 233 -8.74 7.67 -17.73
N GLU A 234 -8.11 8.28 -18.72
CA GLU A 234 -7.52 7.58 -19.87
C GLU A 234 -6.39 6.61 -19.45
N GLU A 235 -5.58 6.98 -18.45
CA GLU A 235 -4.58 6.06 -17.87
C GLU A 235 -5.25 4.90 -17.13
N THR A 236 -6.31 5.20 -16.34
CA THR A 236 -7.10 4.18 -15.65
C THR A 236 -7.80 3.24 -16.64
N GLU A 237 -8.34 3.76 -17.75
CA GLU A 237 -8.92 2.94 -18.82
C GLU A 237 -7.89 1.97 -19.40
N ARG A 238 -6.68 2.47 -19.77
CA ARG A 238 -5.59 1.65 -20.31
C ARG A 238 -5.15 0.57 -19.31
N LEU A 239 -5.07 0.91 -18.04
CA LEU A 239 -4.74 -0.04 -16.97
C LEU A 239 -5.82 -1.13 -16.89
N LEU A 240 -7.09 -0.77 -16.72
CA LEU A 240 -8.20 -1.71 -16.60
C LEU A 240 -8.37 -2.59 -17.85
N ASP A 241 -8.21 -2.01 -19.03
CA ASP A 241 -8.32 -2.76 -20.30
C ASP A 241 -7.24 -3.83 -20.43
N ALA A 242 -6.01 -3.53 -19.98
CA ALA A 242 -4.88 -4.44 -20.02
C ALA A 242 -4.84 -5.47 -18.86
N LEU A 243 -5.66 -5.30 -17.82
CA LEU A 243 -5.73 -6.23 -16.70
C LEU A 243 -6.48 -7.51 -17.08
N GLU A 244 -5.88 -8.66 -16.78
CA GLU A 244 -6.43 -10.02 -16.97
C GLU A 244 -6.44 -10.74 -15.62
N LEU A 245 -7.42 -10.43 -14.78
CA LEU A 245 -7.52 -10.88 -13.39
C LEU A 245 -8.84 -11.67 -13.20
N THR A 246 -8.82 -12.65 -12.29
CA THR A 246 -9.99 -13.51 -12.01
C THR A 246 -10.81 -12.99 -10.83
N ASP A 247 -10.19 -12.86 -9.66
CA ASP A 247 -10.89 -12.61 -8.39
C ASP A 247 -10.30 -11.45 -7.58
N THR A 248 -9.48 -10.62 -8.20
CA THR A 248 -8.85 -9.48 -7.50
C THR A 248 -9.87 -8.41 -7.13
N VAL A 249 -9.99 -8.11 -5.85
CA VAL A 249 -10.81 -7.00 -5.35
C VAL A 249 -10.13 -5.68 -5.70
N PHE A 250 -10.76 -4.90 -6.59
CA PHE A 250 -10.26 -3.60 -7.04
C PHE A 250 -10.89 -2.46 -6.24
N ARG A 251 -10.04 -1.53 -5.82
CA ARG A 251 -10.42 -0.31 -5.10
C ARG A 251 -9.71 0.91 -5.69
N SER A 252 -10.49 1.88 -6.16
CA SER A 252 -10.04 3.21 -6.54
C SER A 252 -10.96 4.24 -5.87
N ASP A 253 -11.07 4.13 -4.54
CA ASP A 253 -11.98 4.91 -3.70
C ASP A 253 -11.28 5.79 -2.65
N HIS A 254 -9.95 5.83 -2.69
CA HIS A 254 -9.16 6.75 -1.87
C HIS A 254 -9.56 8.21 -2.11
N ALA A 255 -9.37 9.08 -1.11
CA ALA A 255 -9.73 10.49 -1.19
C ALA A 255 -9.04 11.23 -2.36
N SER A 256 -7.84 10.80 -2.77
CA SER A 256 -7.12 11.38 -3.93
C SER A 256 -7.80 11.14 -5.28
N ASN A 257 -8.68 10.15 -5.41
CA ASN A 257 -9.31 9.81 -6.68
C ASN A 257 -10.52 10.70 -6.99
N HIS A 258 -10.61 11.19 -8.23
CA HIS A 258 -11.78 11.92 -8.74
C HIS A 258 -12.98 10.99 -8.94
N LEU A 259 -12.74 9.79 -9.49
CA LEU A 259 -13.76 8.78 -9.76
C LEU A 259 -13.61 7.61 -8.78
N VAL A 260 -14.71 7.26 -8.13
CA VAL A 260 -14.77 6.11 -7.21
C VAL A 260 -15.11 4.85 -8.00
N LEU A 261 -14.17 3.89 -8.01
CA LEU A 261 -14.36 2.59 -8.65
C LEU A 261 -14.18 1.47 -7.62
N LYS A 262 -15.12 0.52 -7.61
CA LYS A 262 -15.09 -0.66 -6.74
C LYS A 262 -15.65 -1.86 -7.49
N GLY A 263 -14.97 -3.00 -7.39
CA GLY A 263 -15.45 -4.23 -8.00
C GLY A 263 -14.50 -5.40 -7.79
N VAL A 264 -14.87 -6.54 -8.34
CA VAL A 264 -14.00 -7.72 -8.45
C VAL A 264 -13.60 -7.83 -9.92
N LEU A 265 -12.31 -7.69 -10.19
CA LEU A 265 -11.77 -7.81 -11.55
C LEU A 265 -11.86 -9.27 -12.01
N GLY A 266 -12.29 -9.44 -13.26
CA GLY A 266 -12.82 -10.69 -13.81
C GLY A 266 -14.32 -10.54 -14.05
N ALA A 267 -15.13 -10.38 -13.01
CA ALA A 267 -16.58 -10.19 -13.13
C ALA A 267 -17.00 -8.77 -13.51
N ASP A 268 -16.37 -7.76 -12.87
CA ASP A 268 -16.77 -6.34 -12.97
C ASP A 268 -16.01 -5.52 -14.00
N LYS A 269 -15.02 -6.09 -14.69
CA LYS A 269 -14.12 -5.33 -15.60
C LYS A 269 -14.90 -4.49 -16.62
N ALA A 270 -15.87 -5.09 -17.31
CA ALA A 270 -16.66 -4.40 -18.33
C ALA A 270 -17.44 -3.21 -17.75
N ARG A 271 -18.05 -3.39 -16.57
CA ARG A 271 -18.79 -2.34 -15.86
C ARG A 271 -17.86 -1.19 -15.46
N LEU A 272 -16.67 -1.50 -14.91
CA LEU A 272 -15.68 -0.51 -14.50
C LEU A 272 -15.16 0.30 -15.71
N LEU A 273 -14.87 -0.35 -16.82
CA LEU A 273 -14.49 0.31 -18.07
C LEU A 273 -15.59 1.25 -18.57
N THR A 274 -16.85 0.83 -18.51
CA THR A 274 -18.00 1.69 -18.89
C THR A 274 -18.06 2.94 -18.01
N GLN A 275 -17.84 2.82 -16.69
CA GLN A 275 -17.81 3.96 -15.78
C GLN A 275 -16.67 4.94 -16.10
N VAL A 276 -15.48 4.41 -16.39
CA VAL A 276 -14.32 5.26 -16.74
C VAL A 276 -14.54 5.97 -18.07
N ARG A 277 -15.02 5.26 -19.10
CA ARG A 277 -15.34 5.86 -20.40
C ARG A 277 -16.41 6.95 -20.30
N HIS A 278 -17.43 6.71 -19.48
CA HIS A 278 -18.44 7.74 -19.19
C HIS A 278 -17.82 8.99 -18.54
N ALA A 279 -16.86 8.82 -17.61
CA ALA A 279 -16.16 9.96 -17.01
C ALA A 279 -15.25 10.71 -18.00
N ILE A 280 -14.71 10.04 -19.02
CA ILE A 280 -13.95 10.66 -20.11
C ILE A 280 -14.85 11.47 -21.02
N GLU A 281 -16.01 10.91 -21.40
CA GLU A 281 -16.92 11.49 -22.39
C GLU A 281 -17.86 12.56 -21.79
N GLN A 282 -18.34 12.33 -20.57
CA GLN A 282 -19.35 13.14 -19.89
C GLN A 282 -18.98 13.39 -18.42
N PRO A 283 -17.89 14.13 -18.14
CA PRO A 283 -17.36 14.30 -16.78
C PRO A 283 -18.38 14.95 -15.82
N ASP A 284 -19.20 15.89 -16.30
CA ASP A 284 -20.22 16.58 -15.49
C ASP A 284 -21.34 15.64 -15.01
N GLN A 285 -21.54 14.50 -15.67
CA GLN A 285 -22.57 13.51 -15.34
C GLN A 285 -22.01 12.27 -14.64
N ALA A 286 -20.68 12.15 -14.54
CA ALA A 286 -20.02 10.94 -14.03
C ALA A 286 -19.98 10.85 -12.49
N GLY A 287 -20.56 11.81 -11.75
CA GLY A 287 -20.57 11.81 -10.29
C GLY A 287 -19.16 11.91 -9.69
N LEU A 288 -18.30 12.71 -10.31
CA LEU A 288 -16.92 12.88 -9.86
C LEU A 288 -16.89 13.54 -8.47
N ARG A 289 -15.90 13.11 -7.66
CA ARG A 289 -15.65 13.75 -6.37
C ARG A 289 -15.16 15.18 -6.60
N PRO A 290 -15.83 16.19 -6.01
CA PRO A 290 -15.39 17.57 -6.12
C PRO A 290 -14.04 17.77 -5.42
N GLU A 291 -13.26 18.76 -5.88
CA GLU A 291 -11.89 18.98 -5.42
C GLU A 291 -11.79 19.16 -3.89
N TRP A 292 -12.75 19.86 -3.28
CA TRP A 292 -12.79 20.10 -1.84
C TRP A 292 -13.08 18.83 -0.98
N LEU A 293 -13.55 17.74 -1.60
CA LEU A 293 -13.69 16.42 -0.96
C LEU A 293 -12.51 15.48 -1.23
N ARG A 294 -11.56 15.92 -2.04
CA ARG A 294 -10.32 15.20 -2.28
C ARG A 294 -9.32 15.60 -1.21
N GLY A 295 -9.52 15.09 0.01
CA GLY A 295 -8.61 15.28 1.13
C GLY A 295 -7.39 14.34 1.02
N LEU A 296 -6.22 14.86 1.31
CA LEU A 296 -4.98 14.13 1.42
C LEU A 296 -4.42 14.26 2.82
#